data_4633fef92016458943e7c6471b02d5b6
#
_entry.id   4633fef92016458943e7c6471b02d5b6
#
_cell.length_a   1.000
_cell.length_b   1.000
_cell.length_c   1.000
_cell.angle_alpha   90.00
_cell.angle_beta   90.00
_cell.angle_gamma   90.00
#
_symmetry.space_group_name_H-M   'P 1'
#
loop_
_entity.id
_entity.type
_entity.pdbx_description
1 polymer ?
#
loop_
_entity_poly.entity_id
_entity_poly.type
_entity_poly.pdbx_seq_one_letter_code
_entity_poly.pdbx_strand_id
1 'polypeptide(L)'
;MDLIRNGARGEDVRDVQHRLLGAGLRIAPDELDGTFGDSTEAAVREFQRARGLPADGIIGPDTWGQLVETGYRLSDRTLYLRSPAFRGDDVRELQRMLNALGFDAGKEDGIFGPRTDRGVREFQRNVASRVDGIVGLDTVHAISRYRPPVDAP
;
A
#
# COMPACT_ATOMS: atom_id res chain seq x y z
N MET A 1 13.45 13.77 -9.86
CA MET A 1 13.38 12.38 -10.31
C MET A 1 13.19 12.33 -11.80
N ASP A 2 14.05 11.59 -12.49
CA ASP A 2 13.91 11.41 -13.91
C ASP A 2 12.77 10.45 -14.22
N LEU A 3 12.04 10.71 -15.31
CA LEU A 3 10.99 9.82 -15.74
C LEU A 3 11.56 8.49 -16.23
N ILE A 4 10.94 7.39 -15.83
CA ILE A 4 11.33 6.05 -16.26
C ILE A 4 10.26 5.52 -17.20
N ARG A 5 10.68 5.13 -18.40
CA ARG A 5 9.76 4.68 -19.46
C ARG A 5 10.43 3.65 -20.36
N ASN A 6 9.64 3.12 -21.29
CA ASN A 6 10.13 2.13 -22.25
C ASN A 6 11.43 2.57 -22.91
N GLY A 7 12.43 1.71 -22.90
CA GLY A 7 13.78 1.97 -23.37
C GLY A 7 14.78 2.25 -22.25
N ALA A 8 14.30 2.53 -21.02
CA ALA A 8 15.18 2.74 -19.88
C ALA A 8 15.81 1.43 -19.43
N ARG A 9 16.99 1.52 -18.81
CA ARG A 9 17.73 0.38 -18.28
C ARG A 9 18.43 0.76 -16.99
N GLY A 10 18.65 -0.22 -16.13
CA GLY A 10 19.44 -0.07 -14.92
C GLY A 10 18.73 -0.51 -13.66
N GLU A 11 19.32 -0.17 -12.52
CA GLU A 11 18.84 -0.58 -11.21
C GLU A 11 17.47 0.04 -10.86
N ASP A 12 17.21 1.26 -11.32
CA ASP A 12 15.93 1.90 -11.11
C ASP A 12 14.79 1.13 -11.80
N VAL A 13 15.04 0.64 -13.01
CA VAL A 13 14.10 -0.19 -13.74
C VAL A 13 13.88 -1.52 -13.03
N ARG A 14 14.96 -2.12 -12.56
CA ARG A 14 14.88 -3.39 -11.81
C ARG A 14 14.04 -3.23 -10.55
N ASP A 15 14.24 -2.14 -9.83
CA ASP A 15 13.44 -1.85 -8.62
C ASP A 15 11.96 -1.69 -8.95
N VAL A 16 11.64 -0.94 -10.01
CA VAL A 16 10.25 -0.80 -10.50
C VAL A 16 9.66 -2.18 -10.81
N GLN A 17 10.40 -3.02 -11.52
CA GLN A 17 9.93 -4.36 -11.91
C GLN A 17 9.67 -5.23 -10.68
N HIS A 18 10.55 -5.21 -9.69
CA HIS A 18 10.34 -5.96 -8.44
C HIS A 18 9.08 -5.50 -7.70
N ARG A 19 8.85 -4.19 -7.66
CA ARG A 19 7.66 -3.64 -6.99
C ARG A 19 6.39 -3.99 -7.73
N LEU A 20 6.41 -3.98 -9.06
CA LEU A 20 5.26 -4.40 -9.87
C LEU A 20 4.93 -5.87 -9.66
N LEU A 21 5.95 -6.73 -9.64
CA LEU A 21 5.75 -8.15 -9.35
C LEU A 21 5.16 -8.36 -7.95
N GLY A 22 5.66 -7.61 -6.96
CA GLY A 22 5.13 -7.65 -5.60
C GLY A 22 3.68 -7.20 -5.51
N ALA A 23 3.23 -6.34 -6.44
CA ALA A 23 1.84 -5.90 -6.55
C ALA A 23 0.95 -6.90 -7.31
N GLY A 24 1.50 -8.03 -7.74
CA GLY A 24 0.75 -9.08 -8.43
C GLY A 24 0.69 -8.94 -9.95
N LEU A 25 1.45 -8.02 -10.52
CA LEU A 25 1.49 -7.82 -11.97
C LEU A 25 2.50 -8.74 -12.62
N ARG A 26 2.31 -8.98 -13.91
CA ARG A 26 3.18 -9.89 -14.68
C ARG A 26 4.11 -9.11 -15.59
N ILE A 27 5.38 -9.55 -15.62
CA ILE A 27 6.40 -9.00 -16.50
C ILE A 27 7.09 -10.18 -17.17
N ALA A 28 7.37 -10.07 -18.48
CA ALA A 28 8.08 -11.13 -19.20
C ALA A 28 9.46 -11.39 -18.58
N PRO A 29 9.85 -12.67 -18.39
CA PRO A 29 11.13 -12.99 -17.70
C PRO A 29 12.36 -12.37 -18.33
N ASP A 30 12.36 -12.17 -19.64
CA ASP A 30 13.49 -11.56 -20.35
C ASP A 30 13.66 -10.06 -20.08
N GLU A 31 12.62 -9.41 -19.52
CA GLU A 31 12.71 -8.00 -19.14
C GLU A 31 13.13 -7.80 -17.67
N LEU A 32 13.10 -8.84 -16.86
CA LEU A 32 13.38 -8.74 -15.41
C LEU A 32 14.85 -8.42 -15.07
N ASP A 33 15.69 -8.29 -16.07
CA ASP A 33 17.10 -7.93 -15.92
C ASP A 33 17.34 -6.43 -15.78
N GLY A 34 16.28 -5.63 -15.71
CA GLY A 34 16.39 -4.17 -15.62
C GLY A 34 16.20 -3.47 -16.96
N THR A 35 15.62 -4.15 -17.94
CA THR A 35 15.27 -3.55 -19.24
C THR A 35 13.77 -3.24 -19.26
N PHE A 36 13.43 -1.97 -19.44
CA PHE A 36 12.04 -1.54 -19.53
C PHE A 36 11.54 -1.75 -20.95
N GLY A 37 10.91 -2.89 -21.19
CA GLY A 37 10.33 -3.25 -22.48
C GLY A 37 8.82 -3.14 -22.48
N ASP A 38 8.19 -3.74 -23.49
CA ASP A 38 6.75 -3.63 -23.71
C ASP A 38 5.93 -4.28 -22.59
N SER A 39 6.39 -5.40 -22.02
CA SER A 39 5.65 -6.03 -20.93
C SER A 39 5.75 -5.24 -19.64
N THR A 40 6.88 -4.61 -19.39
CA THR A 40 7.02 -3.70 -18.23
C THR A 40 6.09 -2.49 -18.39
N GLU A 41 6.05 -1.91 -19.60
CA GLU A 41 5.13 -0.80 -19.88
C GLU A 41 3.68 -1.19 -19.65
N ALA A 42 3.27 -2.37 -20.15
CA ALA A 42 1.91 -2.87 -19.95
C ALA A 42 1.59 -3.05 -18.47
N ALA A 43 2.53 -3.57 -17.69
CA ALA A 43 2.37 -3.72 -16.25
C ALA A 43 2.24 -2.36 -15.55
N VAL A 44 3.02 -1.37 -15.95
CA VAL A 44 2.92 -0.01 -15.41
C VAL A 44 1.54 0.58 -15.68
N ARG A 45 1.04 0.45 -16.91
CA ARG A 45 -0.29 0.96 -17.27
C ARG A 45 -1.38 0.28 -16.45
N GLU A 46 -1.29 -1.03 -16.26
CA GLU A 46 -2.25 -1.77 -15.45
C GLU A 46 -2.22 -1.32 -14.00
N PHE A 47 -1.03 -1.14 -13.43
CA PHE A 47 -0.85 -0.60 -12.09
C PHE A 47 -1.47 0.79 -11.96
N GLN A 48 -1.20 1.66 -12.92
CA GLN A 48 -1.73 3.02 -12.92
C GLN A 48 -3.25 3.04 -12.94
N ARG A 49 -3.89 2.19 -13.77
CA ARG A 49 -5.34 2.08 -13.81
C ARG A 49 -5.90 1.64 -12.47
N ALA A 50 -5.28 0.64 -11.86
CA ALA A 50 -5.71 0.11 -10.56
C ALA A 50 -5.60 1.14 -9.45
N ARG A 51 -4.70 2.12 -9.58
CA ARG A 51 -4.47 3.16 -8.56
C ARG A 51 -5.13 4.50 -8.91
N GLY A 52 -5.90 4.55 -9.99
CA GLY A 52 -6.58 5.79 -10.40
C GLY A 52 -5.64 6.84 -10.99
N LEU A 53 -4.47 6.44 -11.44
CA LEU A 53 -3.49 7.32 -12.08
C LEU A 53 -3.68 7.33 -13.59
N PRO A 54 -3.24 8.40 -14.30
CA PRO A 54 -3.20 8.36 -15.76
C PRO A 54 -2.35 7.18 -16.26
N ALA A 55 -2.93 6.34 -17.11
CA ALA A 55 -2.27 5.13 -17.61
C ALA A 55 -1.40 5.44 -18.82
N ASP A 56 -0.35 6.21 -18.61
CA ASP A 56 0.59 6.63 -19.66
C ASP A 56 1.79 5.71 -19.83
N GLY A 57 1.96 4.73 -18.93
CA GLY A 57 3.09 3.79 -18.98
C GLY A 57 4.42 4.39 -18.53
N ILE A 58 4.39 5.60 -17.97
CA ILE A 58 5.59 6.33 -17.54
C ILE A 58 5.62 6.41 -16.04
N ILE A 59 6.77 6.07 -15.43
CA ILE A 59 6.97 6.20 -13.99
C ILE A 59 7.41 7.63 -13.69
N GLY A 60 6.48 8.46 -13.29
CA GLY A 60 6.75 9.78 -12.76
C GLY A 60 6.63 9.79 -11.24
N PRO A 61 6.69 10.99 -10.60
CA PRO A 61 6.65 11.08 -9.13
C PRO A 61 5.40 10.45 -8.51
N ASP A 62 4.22 10.61 -9.11
CA ASP A 62 2.99 10.06 -8.58
C ASP A 62 2.98 8.53 -8.65
N THR A 63 3.35 7.97 -9.79
CA THR A 63 3.41 6.52 -9.97
C THR A 63 4.48 5.91 -9.06
N TRP A 64 5.65 6.55 -8.97
CA TRP A 64 6.72 6.09 -8.10
C TRP A 64 6.28 6.08 -6.63
N GLY A 65 5.63 7.16 -6.18
CA GLY A 65 5.11 7.23 -4.82
C GLY A 65 4.16 6.09 -4.49
N GLN A 66 3.26 5.76 -5.40
CA GLN A 66 2.33 4.64 -5.23
C GLN A 66 3.07 3.29 -5.22
N LEU A 67 4.07 3.11 -6.08
CA LEU A 67 4.86 1.89 -6.12
C LEU A 67 5.64 1.67 -4.83
N VAL A 68 6.25 2.71 -4.30
CA VAL A 68 7.01 2.64 -3.05
C VAL A 68 6.09 2.22 -1.89
N GLU A 69 4.89 2.77 -1.83
CA GLU A 69 3.95 2.50 -0.74
C GLU A 69 3.22 1.16 -0.88
N THR A 70 3.12 0.62 -2.10
CA THR A 70 2.42 -0.64 -2.36
C THR A 70 3.08 -1.84 -1.69
N GLY A 71 4.41 -1.83 -1.53
CA GLY A 71 5.14 -2.96 -0.97
C GLY A 71 5.05 -3.10 0.55
N TYR A 72 4.46 -2.14 1.24
CA TYR A 72 4.39 -2.18 2.70
C TYR A 72 3.33 -3.16 3.19
N ARG A 73 3.70 -3.96 4.19
CA ARG A 73 2.76 -4.76 4.96
C ARG A 73 2.48 -4.07 6.28
N LEU A 74 1.34 -4.40 6.88
CA LEU A 74 1.01 -3.88 8.20
C LEU A 74 2.09 -4.38 9.19
N SER A 75 2.69 -3.46 9.89
CA SER A 75 3.83 -3.58 10.80
C SER A 75 5.19 -3.20 10.21
N ASP A 76 5.29 -3.02 8.91
CA ASP A 76 6.57 -2.60 8.30
C ASP A 76 6.94 -1.17 8.66
N ARG A 77 5.94 -0.35 8.93
CA ARG A 77 6.14 1.05 9.33
C ARG A 77 5.05 1.46 10.31
N THR A 78 5.33 2.50 11.08
CA THR A 78 4.37 3.09 12.01
C THR A 78 3.44 4.03 11.26
N LEU A 79 2.13 3.83 11.41
CA LEU A 79 1.12 4.64 10.74
C LEU A 79 0.43 5.58 11.72
N TYR A 80 0.16 6.80 11.28
CA TYR A 80 -0.56 7.80 12.05
C TYR A 80 -1.08 8.89 11.11
N LEU A 81 -1.94 9.74 11.62
CA LEU A 81 -2.48 10.85 10.84
C LEU A 81 -1.38 11.90 10.59
N ARG A 82 -1.08 12.15 9.33
CA ARG A 82 -0.09 13.14 8.92
C ARG A 82 -0.49 13.77 7.59
N SER A 83 0.20 14.82 7.19
CA SER A 83 0.05 15.44 5.87
C SER A 83 1.44 15.60 5.24
N PRO A 84 1.67 15.06 4.01
CA PRO A 84 0.72 14.24 3.24
C PRO A 84 0.45 12.89 3.91
N ALA A 85 -0.77 12.38 3.69
CA ALA A 85 -1.23 11.15 4.33
C ALA A 85 -0.41 9.93 3.90
N PHE A 86 -0.26 8.98 4.82
CA PHE A 86 0.26 7.66 4.45
C PHE A 86 -0.68 7.00 3.46
N ARG A 87 -0.11 6.32 2.48
CA ARG A 87 -0.84 5.56 1.46
C ARG A 87 -0.20 4.20 1.29
N GLY A 88 -0.99 3.20 1.00
CA GLY A 88 -0.46 1.89 0.68
C GLY A 88 -1.36 0.75 1.07
N ASP A 89 -0.89 -0.46 0.78
CA ASP A 89 -1.64 -1.69 1.07
C ASP A 89 -1.72 -1.95 2.57
N ASP A 90 -0.72 -1.51 3.33
CA ASP A 90 -0.74 -1.60 4.80
C ASP A 90 -1.89 -0.78 5.40
N VAL A 91 -2.11 0.43 4.88
CA VAL A 91 -3.23 1.27 5.33
C VAL A 91 -4.57 0.63 4.97
N ARG A 92 -4.67 0.09 3.74
CA ARG A 92 -5.89 -0.62 3.31
C ARG A 92 -6.18 -1.82 4.19
N GLU A 93 -5.16 -2.61 4.51
CA GLU A 93 -5.31 -3.76 5.41
C GLU A 93 -5.79 -3.32 6.79
N LEU A 94 -5.20 -2.27 7.34
CA LEU A 94 -5.62 -1.70 8.62
C LEU A 94 -7.09 -1.30 8.57
N GLN A 95 -7.51 -0.57 7.55
CA GLN A 95 -8.88 -0.14 7.37
C GLN A 95 -9.84 -1.32 7.30
N ARG A 96 -9.47 -2.35 6.54
CA ARG A 96 -10.27 -3.57 6.41
C ARG A 96 -10.44 -4.27 7.75
N MET A 97 -9.35 -4.40 8.52
CA MET A 97 -9.38 -5.06 9.82
C MET A 97 -10.23 -4.29 10.83
N LEU A 98 -10.08 -2.97 10.88
CA LEU A 98 -10.86 -2.12 11.78
C LEU A 98 -12.36 -2.19 11.44
N ASN A 99 -12.70 -2.07 10.16
CA ASN A 99 -14.10 -2.15 9.72
C ASN A 99 -14.70 -3.52 10.03
N ALA A 100 -13.95 -4.60 9.85
CA ALA A 100 -14.38 -5.96 10.16
C ALA A 100 -14.67 -6.16 11.65
N LEU A 101 -13.98 -5.41 12.51
CA LEU A 101 -14.16 -5.45 13.97
C LEU A 101 -15.26 -4.49 14.44
N GLY A 102 -15.87 -3.73 13.53
CA GLY A 102 -16.93 -2.79 13.85
C GLY A 102 -16.47 -1.38 14.16
N PHE A 103 -15.21 -1.06 13.94
CA PHE A 103 -14.68 0.29 14.12
C PHE A 103 -14.64 0.98 12.76
N ASP A 104 -15.35 2.10 12.62
CA ASP A 104 -15.45 2.81 11.34
C ASP A 104 -14.13 3.48 10.99
N ALA A 105 -13.35 2.87 10.12
CA ALA A 105 -12.09 3.40 9.61
C ALA A 105 -12.26 4.11 8.26
N GLY A 106 -13.49 4.29 7.80
CA GLY A 106 -13.78 4.90 6.52
C GLY A 106 -13.67 3.92 5.35
N LYS A 107 -13.52 4.47 4.15
CA LYS A 107 -13.34 3.64 2.95
C LYS A 107 -12.01 2.90 3.03
N GLU A 108 -12.00 1.67 2.52
CA GLU A 108 -10.80 0.85 2.42
C GLU A 108 -10.01 1.26 1.17
N ASP A 109 -9.60 2.53 1.15
CA ASP A 109 -8.94 3.16 0.00
C ASP A 109 -7.41 3.22 0.12
N GLY A 110 -6.86 2.76 1.24
CA GLY A 110 -5.42 2.78 1.46
C GLY A 110 -4.86 4.15 1.82
N ILE A 111 -5.71 5.12 2.15
CA ILE A 111 -5.29 6.47 2.55
C ILE A 111 -5.61 6.68 4.02
N PHE A 112 -4.59 6.98 4.83
CA PHE A 112 -4.76 7.20 6.26
C PHE A 112 -5.26 8.63 6.50
N GLY A 113 -6.57 8.78 6.50
CA GLY A 113 -7.23 10.07 6.73
C GLY A 113 -7.82 10.19 8.13
N PRO A 114 -8.57 11.28 8.40
CA PRO A 114 -9.17 11.52 9.72
C PRO A 114 -10.13 10.41 10.17
N ARG A 115 -10.88 9.78 9.28
CA ARG A 115 -11.77 8.67 9.65
C ARG A 115 -10.98 7.44 10.07
N THR A 116 -9.88 7.14 9.39
CA THR A 116 -8.99 6.05 9.77
C THR A 116 -8.39 6.31 11.14
N ASP A 117 -7.92 7.52 11.39
CA ASP A 117 -7.41 7.93 12.70
C ASP A 117 -8.46 7.72 13.81
N ARG A 118 -9.70 8.12 13.54
CA ARG A 118 -10.79 7.92 14.51
C ARG A 118 -11.04 6.45 14.79
N GLY A 119 -11.05 5.62 13.76
CA GLY A 119 -11.23 4.18 13.91
C GLY A 119 -10.12 3.54 14.74
N VAL A 120 -8.87 3.96 14.52
CA VAL A 120 -7.72 3.51 15.30
C VAL A 120 -7.91 3.88 16.78
N ARG A 121 -8.27 5.12 17.06
CA ARG A 121 -8.45 5.59 18.44
C ARG A 121 -9.60 4.88 19.14
N GLU A 122 -10.69 4.64 18.45
CA GLU A 122 -11.81 3.87 19.02
C GLU A 122 -11.40 2.44 19.35
N PHE A 123 -10.65 1.81 18.47
CA PHE A 123 -10.09 0.48 18.72
C PHE A 123 -9.17 0.49 19.95
N GLN A 124 -8.24 1.45 20.01
CA GLN A 124 -7.30 1.56 21.13
C GLN A 124 -8.04 1.74 22.44
N ARG A 125 -9.11 2.53 22.46
CA ARG A 125 -9.93 2.75 23.66
C ARG A 125 -10.62 1.45 24.08
N ASN A 126 -11.09 0.67 23.14
CA ASN A 126 -11.80 -0.59 23.43
C ASN A 126 -10.88 -1.67 24.02
N VAL A 127 -9.62 -1.70 23.61
CA VAL A 127 -8.67 -2.70 24.12
C VAL A 127 -7.86 -2.18 25.31
N ALA A 128 -8.28 -1.05 25.87
CA ALA A 128 -7.64 -0.42 27.04
C ALA A 128 -6.15 -0.14 26.81
N SER A 129 -5.75 0.13 25.59
CA SER A 129 -4.40 0.54 25.27
C SER A 129 -4.28 2.05 25.27
N ARG A 130 -3.07 2.56 25.06
CA ARG A 130 -2.84 3.99 24.92
C ARG A 130 -3.57 4.51 23.69
N VAL A 131 -4.43 5.53 23.88
CA VAL A 131 -5.20 6.14 22.79
C VAL A 131 -4.42 7.31 22.22
N ASP A 132 -3.58 7.04 21.25
CA ASP A 132 -2.71 8.05 20.63
C ASP A 132 -2.87 8.15 19.10
N GLY A 133 -3.65 7.24 18.48
CA GLY A 133 -3.82 7.22 17.04
C GLY A 133 -2.61 6.69 16.29
N ILE A 134 -1.62 6.16 16.99
CA ILE A 134 -0.40 5.64 16.39
C ILE A 134 -0.50 4.14 16.26
N VAL A 135 -0.35 3.64 15.04
CA VAL A 135 -0.38 2.21 14.73
C VAL A 135 1.06 1.70 14.70
N GLY A 136 1.58 1.41 15.88
CA GLY A 136 2.87 0.76 16.06
C GLY A 136 2.68 -0.74 16.23
N LEU A 137 3.75 -1.44 16.63
CA LEU A 137 3.73 -2.89 16.81
C LEU A 137 2.68 -3.34 17.84
N ASP A 138 2.52 -2.59 18.93
CA ASP A 138 1.54 -2.92 19.97
C ASP A 138 0.12 -2.91 19.43
N THR A 139 -0.22 -1.87 18.65
CA THR A 139 -1.55 -1.76 18.05
C THR A 139 -1.76 -2.84 17.01
N VAL A 140 -0.76 -3.13 16.18
CA VAL A 140 -0.84 -4.21 15.18
C VAL A 140 -1.07 -5.56 15.85
N HIS A 141 -0.33 -5.85 16.92
CA HIS A 141 -0.51 -7.10 17.67
C HIS A 141 -1.91 -7.19 18.28
N ALA A 142 -2.41 -6.09 18.85
CA ALA A 142 -3.75 -6.05 19.44
C ALA A 142 -4.82 -6.32 18.38
N ILE A 143 -4.73 -5.67 17.22
CA ILE A 143 -5.67 -5.90 16.10
C ILE A 143 -5.63 -7.36 15.66
N SER A 144 -4.43 -7.93 15.55
CA SER A 144 -4.26 -9.33 15.10
C SER A 144 -4.92 -10.33 16.04
N ARG A 145 -4.94 -10.04 17.35
CA ARG A 145 -5.60 -10.91 18.33
C ARG A 145 -7.11 -10.93 18.18
N TYR A 146 -7.71 -9.82 17.75
CA TYR A 146 -9.15 -9.69 17.60
C TYR A 146 -9.61 -9.93 16.17
N ARG A 147 -8.69 -10.26 15.27
CA ARG A 147 -9.03 -10.54 13.89
C ARG A 147 -9.97 -11.75 13.83
N PRO A 148 -11.16 -11.59 13.20
CA PRO A 148 -12.04 -12.74 13.03
C PRO A 148 -11.34 -13.80 12.17
N PRO A 149 -11.54 -15.10 12.45
CA PRO A 149 -10.93 -16.14 11.64
C PRO A 149 -11.35 -15.98 10.18
N VAL A 150 -10.36 -16.00 9.29
CA VAL A 150 -10.55 -15.75 7.86
C VAL A 150 -11.39 -16.84 7.21
N ASP A 151 -11.42 -18.02 7.80
CA ASP A 151 -12.13 -19.19 7.29
C ASP A 151 -12.99 -19.82 8.38
N ALA A 152 -13.90 -19.03 8.97
CA ALA A 152 -14.94 -19.62 9.77
C ALA A 152 -15.89 -20.35 8.81
N PRO A 153 -15.93 -21.69 8.79
CA PRO A 153 -16.91 -22.38 7.97
C PRO A 153 -18.33 -22.08 8.43
#